data_186c99ea25ced3e5ee647e250f9d30a8
#
_entry.id   186c99ea25ced3e5ee647e250f9d30a8
#
_cell.length_a   1.000
_cell.length_b   1.000
_cell.length_c   1.000
_cell.angle_alpha   90.00
_cell.angle_beta   90.00
_cell.angle_gamma   90.00
#
_symmetry.space_group_name_H-M   'P 1'
#
loop_
_entity.id
_entity.type
_entity.pdbx_description
1 polymer ?
#
loop_
_entity_poly.entity_id
_entity_poly.type
_entity_poly.pdbx_seq_one_letter_code
_entity_poly.pdbx_strand_id
1 'polypeptide(L)'
;MLARFAEAIRPEARPQPARDTLELAAVLSRRRQIVEMLTAENNRLLMAHPRVAKAIKQHIAWLQKRLAESDGELDQLIRQSPTWQHQASLLESVPGMGRVTTTAMLAQLPELGMLSNKQIAGLVGVCPYSRDSGTMRGRRAIWGGRASVRAALYMAALVGSRYNPVLKAFYQKLVKAGKPKKVALVACMRKLLTILNAMIKHDKPWHYVEVIALIPALEQGKTADS
;
A
#
# COMPACT_ATOMS: atom_id res chain seq x y z
N MET A 1 -25.84 -20.44 2.71
CA MET A 1 -25.08 -20.05 3.91
C MET A 1 -24.86 -18.53 3.98
N LEU A 2 -24.33 -17.86 2.95
CA LEU A 2 -24.11 -16.40 2.94
C LEU A 2 -25.38 -15.56 3.13
N ALA A 3 -26.51 -15.95 2.52
CA ALA A 3 -27.78 -15.25 2.66
C ALA A 3 -28.29 -15.25 4.11
N ARG A 4 -28.26 -16.40 4.79
CA ARG A 4 -28.63 -16.52 6.21
C ARG A 4 -27.72 -15.73 7.14
N PHE A 5 -26.42 -15.66 6.80
CA PHE A 5 -25.46 -14.84 7.54
C PHE A 5 -25.76 -13.33 7.37
N ALA A 6 -26.04 -12.90 6.14
CA ALA A 6 -26.41 -11.52 5.84
C ALA A 6 -27.73 -11.13 6.52
N GLU A 7 -28.70 -12.04 6.57
CA GLU A 7 -29.98 -11.84 7.23
C GLU A 7 -29.85 -11.71 8.76
N ALA A 8 -28.96 -12.52 9.37
CA ALA A 8 -28.71 -12.51 10.82
C ALA A 8 -27.90 -11.29 11.27
N ILE A 9 -26.88 -10.87 10.49
CA ILE A 9 -25.96 -9.78 10.85
C ILE A 9 -26.46 -8.42 10.35
N ARG A 10 -27.29 -8.38 9.30
CA ARG A 10 -27.78 -7.16 8.64
C ARG A 10 -26.68 -6.11 8.47
N PRO A 11 -25.57 -6.46 7.78
CA PRO A 11 -24.46 -5.52 7.60
C PRO A 11 -24.94 -4.28 6.86
N GLU A 12 -24.50 -3.12 7.31
CA GLU A 12 -24.76 -1.87 6.59
C GLU A 12 -24.22 -1.97 5.16
N ALA A 13 -25.06 -1.59 4.18
CA ALA A 13 -24.65 -1.56 2.78
C ALA A 13 -23.53 -0.53 2.60
N ARG A 14 -22.40 -0.98 2.08
CA ARG A 14 -21.32 -0.04 1.73
C ARG A 14 -21.74 0.77 0.51
N PRO A 15 -21.56 2.09 0.53
CA PRO A 15 -21.79 2.89 -0.66
C PRO A 15 -20.90 2.37 -1.80
N GLN A 16 -21.47 2.31 -3.00
CA GLN A 16 -20.71 1.94 -4.18
C GLN A 16 -19.65 3.01 -4.45
N PRO A 17 -18.43 2.63 -4.85
CA PRO A 17 -17.39 3.59 -5.23
C PRO A 17 -17.91 4.51 -6.35
N ALA A 18 -17.54 5.77 -6.32
CA ALA A 18 -17.83 6.71 -7.39
C ALA A 18 -17.26 6.19 -8.72
N ARG A 19 -17.92 6.54 -9.83
CA ARG A 19 -17.53 6.11 -11.19
C ARG A 19 -16.05 6.41 -11.47
N ASP A 20 -15.59 7.59 -11.12
CA ASP A 20 -14.21 8.02 -11.32
C ASP A 20 -13.21 7.15 -10.53
N THR A 21 -13.58 6.73 -9.32
CA THR A 21 -12.76 5.81 -8.52
C THR A 21 -12.64 4.44 -9.18
N LEU A 22 -13.71 3.95 -9.79
CA LEU A 22 -13.70 2.68 -10.54
C LEU A 22 -12.82 2.80 -11.79
N GLU A 23 -12.90 3.92 -12.50
CA GLU A 23 -12.07 4.20 -13.68
C GLU A 23 -10.59 4.25 -13.32
N LEU A 24 -10.23 5.03 -12.30
CA LEU A 24 -8.86 5.09 -11.79
C LEU A 24 -8.32 3.70 -11.38
N ALA A 25 -9.15 2.89 -10.71
CA ALA A 25 -8.79 1.54 -10.31
C ALA A 25 -8.61 0.60 -11.52
N ALA A 26 -9.40 0.77 -12.58
CA ALA A 26 -9.29 -0.02 -13.82
C ALA A 26 -7.97 0.28 -14.55
N VAL A 27 -7.63 1.55 -14.75
CA VAL A 27 -6.37 1.97 -15.39
C VAL A 27 -5.16 1.52 -14.57
N LEU A 28 -5.21 1.67 -13.24
CA LEU A 28 -4.16 1.18 -12.35
C LEU A 28 -4.00 -0.35 -12.43
N SER A 29 -5.09 -1.09 -12.52
CA SER A 29 -5.05 -2.54 -12.71
C SER A 29 -4.40 -2.92 -14.04
N ARG A 30 -4.74 -2.21 -15.11
CA ARG A 30 -4.12 -2.41 -16.42
C ARG A 30 -2.63 -2.12 -16.40
N ARG A 31 -2.23 -1.02 -15.78
CA ARG A 31 -0.80 -0.69 -15.56
C ARG A 31 -0.04 -1.84 -14.88
N ARG A 32 -0.61 -2.41 -13.82
CA ARG A 32 0.00 -3.56 -13.11
C ARG A 32 0.19 -4.76 -14.03
N GLN A 33 -0.82 -5.11 -14.84
CA GLN A 33 -0.72 -6.19 -15.81
C GLN A 33 0.42 -5.96 -16.82
N ILE A 34 0.59 -4.72 -17.30
CA ILE A 34 1.68 -4.36 -18.21
C ILE A 34 3.05 -4.57 -17.54
N VAL A 35 3.20 -4.16 -16.27
CA VAL A 35 4.45 -4.38 -15.51
C VAL A 35 4.73 -5.87 -15.31
N GLU A 36 3.71 -6.69 -15.04
CA GLU A 36 3.85 -8.15 -14.93
C GLU A 36 4.28 -8.77 -16.25
N MET A 37 3.69 -8.34 -17.38
CA MET A 37 4.09 -8.78 -18.73
C MET A 37 5.53 -8.35 -19.06
N LEU A 38 5.93 -7.11 -18.75
CA LEU A 38 7.30 -6.63 -18.92
C LEU A 38 8.30 -7.47 -18.13
N THR A 39 7.96 -7.80 -16.89
CA THR A 39 8.82 -8.65 -16.04
C THR A 39 8.97 -10.04 -16.66
N ALA A 40 7.89 -10.62 -17.14
CA ALA A 40 7.91 -11.93 -17.80
C ALA A 40 8.73 -11.92 -19.08
N GLU A 41 8.58 -10.89 -19.94
CA GLU A 41 9.35 -10.78 -21.18
C GLU A 41 10.84 -10.53 -20.93
N ASN A 42 11.19 -9.70 -19.93
CA ASN A 42 12.60 -9.52 -19.58
C ASN A 42 13.24 -10.81 -19.07
N ASN A 43 12.52 -11.62 -18.27
CA ASN A 43 13.01 -12.92 -17.82
C ASN A 43 13.16 -13.90 -19.00
N ARG A 44 12.23 -13.91 -19.96
CA ARG A 44 12.36 -14.72 -21.19
C ARG A 44 13.55 -14.31 -22.02
N LEU A 45 13.81 -12.99 -22.11
CA LEU A 45 14.94 -12.47 -22.91
C LEU A 45 16.29 -12.97 -22.39
N LEU A 46 16.44 -13.14 -21.06
CA LEU A 46 17.67 -13.66 -20.47
C LEU A 46 18.05 -15.07 -20.95
N MET A 47 17.02 -15.87 -21.30
CA MET A 47 17.20 -17.28 -21.71
C MET A 47 16.88 -17.49 -23.20
N ALA A 48 16.64 -16.41 -23.96
CA ALA A 48 16.15 -16.48 -25.31
C ALA A 48 17.26 -16.89 -26.32
N HIS A 49 16.92 -17.82 -27.21
CA HIS A 49 17.76 -18.09 -28.39
C HIS A 49 17.84 -16.84 -29.26
N PRO A 50 19.01 -16.51 -29.87
CA PRO A 50 19.22 -15.31 -30.71
C PRO A 50 18.15 -15.11 -31.80
N ARG A 51 17.65 -16.19 -32.40
CA ARG A 51 16.61 -16.16 -33.43
C ARG A 51 15.30 -15.51 -32.97
N VAL A 52 14.91 -15.65 -31.69
CA VAL A 52 13.65 -15.11 -31.12
C VAL A 52 13.87 -13.85 -30.27
N ALA A 53 15.11 -13.56 -29.88
CA ALA A 53 15.43 -12.42 -29.01
C ALA A 53 14.99 -11.08 -29.60
N LYS A 54 15.03 -10.89 -30.92
CA LYS A 54 14.58 -9.69 -31.64
C LYS A 54 13.09 -9.44 -31.43
N ALA A 55 12.27 -10.47 -31.56
CA ALA A 55 10.81 -10.37 -31.37
C ALA A 55 10.45 -10.03 -29.90
N ILE A 56 11.14 -10.65 -28.94
CA ILE A 56 10.95 -10.37 -27.51
C ILE A 56 11.31 -8.91 -27.20
N LYS A 57 12.43 -8.40 -27.71
CA LYS A 57 12.83 -6.98 -27.55
C LYS A 57 11.79 -6.01 -28.12
N GLN A 58 11.22 -6.34 -29.30
CA GLN A 58 10.16 -5.52 -29.89
C GLN A 58 8.90 -5.49 -29.01
N HIS A 59 8.51 -6.64 -28.44
CA HIS A 59 7.38 -6.71 -27.51
C HIS A 59 7.65 -5.93 -26.21
N ILE A 60 8.86 -6.01 -25.66
CA ILE A 60 9.28 -5.21 -24.50
C ILE A 60 9.14 -3.71 -24.80
N ALA A 61 9.64 -3.24 -25.95
CA ALA A 61 9.54 -1.83 -26.36
C ALA A 61 8.07 -1.38 -26.49
N TRP A 62 7.21 -2.23 -27.06
CA TRP A 62 5.77 -1.97 -27.15
C TRP A 62 5.11 -1.88 -25.76
N LEU A 63 5.43 -2.82 -24.85
CA LEU A 63 4.91 -2.80 -23.48
C LEU A 63 5.38 -1.56 -22.70
N GLN A 64 6.64 -1.13 -22.88
CA GLN A 64 7.17 0.10 -22.27
C GLN A 64 6.40 1.33 -22.73
N LYS A 65 6.08 1.42 -24.03
CA LYS A 65 5.24 2.51 -24.56
C LYS A 65 3.84 2.48 -23.94
N ARG A 66 3.21 1.30 -23.84
CA ARG A 66 1.90 1.15 -23.17
C ARG A 66 1.92 1.51 -21.70
N LEU A 67 3.02 1.22 -21.00
CA LEU A 67 3.20 1.61 -19.61
C LEU A 67 3.23 3.13 -19.47
N ALA A 68 3.98 3.82 -20.33
CA ALA A 68 4.04 5.28 -20.31
C ALA A 68 2.68 5.94 -20.62
N GLU A 69 1.92 5.38 -21.57
CA GLU A 69 0.55 5.83 -21.85
C GLU A 69 -0.36 5.66 -20.65
N SER A 70 -0.35 4.50 -19.98
CA SER A 70 -1.15 4.27 -18.75
C SER A 70 -0.73 5.18 -17.60
N ASP A 71 0.56 5.51 -17.47
CA ASP A 71 1.04 6.49 -16.49
C ASP A 71 0.48 7.89 -16.79
N GLY A 72 0.43 8.29 -18.06
CA GLY A 72 -0.19 9.55 -18.50
C GLY A 72 -1.69 9.62 -18.23
N GLU A 73 -2.43 8.55 -18.48
CA GLU A 73 -3.86 8.44 -18.19
C GLU A 73 -4.14 8.59 -16.68
N LEU A 74 -3.39 7.89 -15.83
CA LEU A 74 -3.51 8.01 -14.36
C LEU A 74 -3.28 9.44 -13.90
N ASP A 75 -2.29 10.11 -14.47
CA ASP A 75 -1.99 11.49 -14.17
C ASP A 75 -3.11 12.44 -14.56
N GLN A 76 -3.69 12.22 -15.72
CA GLN A 76 -4.79 13.02 -16.22
C GLN A 76 -6.03 12.84 -15.33
N LEU A 77 -6.39 11.61 -14.96
CA LEU A 77 -7.51 11.34 -14.06
C LEU A 77 -7.34 12.02 -12.70
N ILE A 78 -6.13 11.97 -12.12
CA ILE A 78 -5.85 12.64 -10.85
C ILE A 78 -5.96 14.16 -11.00
N ARG A 79 -5.46 14.74 -12.11
CA ARG A 79 -5.53 16.19 -12.37
C ARG A 79 -6.94 16.70 -12.61
N GLN A 80 -7.85 15.88 -13.09
CA GLN A 80 -9.24 16.24 -13.33
C GLN A 80 -10.07 16.36 -12.05
N SER A 81 -9.61 15.76 -10.94
CA SER A 81 -10.28 15.81 -9.64
C SER A 81 -9.51 16.69 -8.65
N PRO A 82 -10.01 17.89 -8.27
CA PRO A 82 -9.37 18.74 -7.26
C PRO A 82 -9.14 18.01 -5.92
N THR A 83 -10.07 17.15 -5.53
CA THR A 83 -9.97 16.34 -4.32
C THR A 83 -8.79 15.38 -4.39
N TRP A 84 -8.62 14.68 -5.52
CA TRP A 84 -7.49 13.76 -5.69
C TRP A 84 -6.16 14.48 -5.83
N GLN A 85 -6.14 15.64 -6.50
CA GLN A 85 -4.93 16.49 -6.55
C GLN A 85 -4.47 16.85 -5.15
N HIS A 86 -5.40 17.34 -4.32
CA HIS A 86 -5.11 17.73 -2.96
C HIS A 86 -4.62 16.53 -2.13
N GLN A 87 -5.35 15.41 -2.14
CA GLN A 87 -4.93 14.19 -1.45
C GLN A 87 -3.59 13.65 -1.96
N ALA A 88 -3.35 13.70 -3.27
CA ALA A 88 -2.07 13.28 -3.86
C ALA A 88 -0.93 14.15 -3.32
N SER A 89 -1.10 15.48 -3.27
CA SER A 89 -0.08 16.39 -2.75
C SER A 89 0.26 16.11 -1.28
N LEU A 90 -0.75 15.80 -0.46
CA LEU A 90 -0.55 15.39 0.92
C LEU A 90 0.27 14.10 1.02
N LEU A 91 -0.12 13.07 0.28
CA LEU A 91 0.55 11.76 0.33
C LEU A 91 1.98 11.83 -0.22
N GLU A 92 2.21 12.56 -1.31
CA GLU A 92 3.53 12.72 -1.93
C GLU A 92 4.50 13.57 -1.10
N SER A 93 4.00 14.36 -0.16
CA SER A 93 4.84 15.08 0.78
C SER A 93 5.63 14.15 1.72
N VAL A 94 5.20 12.90 1.87
CA VAL A 94 5.86 11.90 2.75
C VAL A 94 7.08 11.29 2.07
N PRO A 95 8.30 11.42 2.64
CA PRO A 95 9.49 10.79 2.08
C PRO A 95 9.34 9.26 1.98
N GLY A 96 9.45 8.74 0.75
CA GLY A 96 9.22 7.34 0.43
C GLY A 96 7.89 7.04 -0.27
N MET A 97 6.98 8.02 -0.32
CA MET A 97 5.78 7.95 -1.14
C MET A 97 6.08 8.47 -2.54
N GLY A 98 6.01 7.61 -3.51
CA GLY A 98 6.11 7.97 -4.92
C GLY A 98 4.74 7.94 -5.58
N ARG A 99 4.64 8.55 -6.77
CA ARG A 99 3.41 8.68 -7.56
C ARG A 99 2.61 7.39 -7.69
N VAL A 100 3.25 6.27 -8.06
CA VAL A 100 2.58 4.96 -8.20
C VAL A 100 1.95 4.51 -6.89
N THR A 101 2.62 4.70 -5.76
CA THR A 101 2.06 4.34 -4.44
C THR A 101 0.91 5.26 -4.08
N THR A 102 1.03 6.56 -4.32
CA THR A 102 -0.02 7.56 -4.11
C THR A 102 -1.27 7.20 -4.92
N THR A 103 -1.11 6.96 -6.22
CA THR A 103 -2.23 6.53 -7.09
C THR A 103 -2.89 5.24 -6.59
N ALA A 104 -2.08 4.26 -6.14
CA ALA A 104 -2.61 3.03 -5.57
C ALA A 104 -3.42 3.27 -4.27
N MET A 105 -2.99 4.21 -3.41
CA MET A 105 -3.76 4.60 -2.22
C MET A 105 -5.09 5.25 -2.61
N LEU A 106 -5.08 6.24 -3.50
CA LEU A 106 -6.29 6.94 -3.94
C LEU A 106 -7.31 6.01 -4.62
N ALA A 107 -6.85 5.14 -5.52
CA ALA A 107 -7.72 4.25 -6.28
C ALA A 107 -8.26 3.06 -5.48
N GLN A 108 -7.47 2.54 -4.53
CA GLN A 108 -7.75 1.25 -3.90
C GLN A 108 -7.96 1.32 -2.39
N LEU A 109 -7.85 2.52 -1.80
CA LEU A 109 -8.08 2.74 -0.37
C LEU A 109 -8.88 4.03 -0.13
N PRO A 110 -10.10 4.15 -0.71
CA PRO A 110 -10.92 5.35 -0.55
C PRO A 110 -11.31 5.62 0.92
N GLU A 111 -11.21 4.61 1.79
CA GLU A 111 -11.48 4.75 3.22
C GLU A 111 -10.33 5.39 4.02
N LEU A 112 -9.24 5.78 3.35
CA LEU A 112 -8.12 6.47 3.98
C LEU A 112 -8.58 7.82 4.58
N GLY A 113 -8.27 8.05 5.84
CA GLY A 113 -8.74 9.21 6.59
C GLY A 113 -10.09 9.02 7.31
N MET A 114 -10.88 8.01 6.94
CA MET A 114 -12.22 7.78 7.51
C MET A 114 -12.22 6.74 8.63
N LEU A 115 -11.35 5.73 8.52
CA LEU A 115 -11.30 4.62 9.47
C LEU A 115 -10.32 4.87 10.61
N SER A 116 -10.53 4.16 11.73
CA SER A 116 -9.54 4.10 12.80
C SER A 116 -8.26 3.37 12.33
N ASN A 117 -7.15 3.62 13.00
CA ASN A 117 -5.85 3.00 12.69
C ASN A 117 -5.89 1.46 12.76
N LYS A 118 -6.72 0.88 13.62
CA LYS A 118 -6.90 -0.57 13.73
C LYS A 118 -7.69 -1.12 12.56
N GLN A 119 -8.80 -0.46 12.20
CA GLN A 119 -9.65 -0.87 11.09
C GLN A 119 -8.93 -0.79 9.75
N ILE A 120 -8.24 0.32 9.46
CA ILE A 120 -7.53 0.49 8.20
C ILE A 120 -6.34 -0.48 8.07
N ALA A 121 -5.63 -0.75 9.18
CA ALA A 121 -4.56 -1.75 9.19
C ALA A 121 -5.10 -3.18 8.95
N GLY A 122 -6.27 -3.52 9.47
CA GLY A 122 -6.97 -4.77 9.18
C GLY A 122 -7.43 -4.86 7.73
N LEU A 123 -8.03 -3.78 7.19
CA LEU A 123 -8.50 -3.70 5.81
C LEU A 123 -7.37 -3.89 4.79
N VAL A 124 -6.21 -3.32 5.04
CA VAL A 124 -5.02 -3.49 4.19
C VAL A 124 -4.31 -4.82 4.43
N GLY A 125 -4.54 -5.47 5.58
CA GLY A 125 -3.90 -6.72 5.93
C GLY A 125 -2.46 -6.57 6.43
N VAL A 126 -2.17 -5.47 7.15
CA VAL A 126 -0.87 -5.24 7.80
C VAL A 126 -0.94 -5.43 9.32
N CYS A 127 -2.06 -5.95 9.83
CA CYS A 127 -2.17 -6.43 11.20
C CYS A 127 -1.66 -7.86 11.29
N PRO A 128 -0.77 -8.19 12.24
CA PRO A 128 -0.40 -9.58 12.48
C PRO A 128 -1.56 -10.32 13.15
N TYR A 129 -1.94 -11.45 12.58
CA TYR A 129 -2.92 -12.38 13.15
C TYR A 129 -2.20 -13.50 13.92
N SER A 130 -2.77 -13.86 15.07
CA SER A 130 -2.35 -15.06 15.82
C SER A 130 -2.79 -16.32 15.06
N ARG A 131 -1.94 -17.34 15.06
CA ARG A 131 -2.24 -18.68 14.55
C ARG A 131 -2.11 -19.69 15.68
N ASP A 132 -2.73 -19.36 16.81
CA ASP A 132 -2.69 -20.19 17.99
C ASP A 132 -3.81 -21.23 17.92
N SER A 133 -3.49 -22.51 18.21
CA SER A 133 -4.49 -23.57 18.34
C SER A 133 -4.13 -24.48 19.52
N GLY A 134 -5.03 -24.58 20.48
CA GLY A 134 -4.80 -25.33 21.71
C GLY A 134 -3.56 -24.82 22.46
N THR A 135 -2.62 -25.70 22.76
CA THR A 135 -1.35 -25.37 23.44
C THR A 135 -0.27 -24.82 22.50
N MET A 136 -0.48 -24.88 21.17
CA MET A 136 0.49 -24.44 20.18
C MET A 136 0.37 -22.95 19.90
N ARG A 137 1.42 -22.18 20.20
CA ARG A 137 1.54 -20.78 19.84
C ARG A 137 2.25 -20.65 18.49
N GLY A 138 1.49 -20.30 17.44
CA GLY A 138 2.02 -20.13 16.09
C GLY A 138 2.71 -18.77 15.89
N ARG A 139 3.51 -18.67 14.82
CA ARG A 139 4.10 -17.38 14.40
C ARG A 139 2.99 -16.43 13.93
N ARG A 140 2.97 -15.23 14.50
CA ARG A 140 2.10 -14.14 14.01
C ARG A 140 2.54 -13.74 12.61
N ALA A 141 1.62 -13.75 11.65
CA ALA A 141 1.85 -13.35 10.26
C ALA A 141 0.75 -12.39 9.79
N ILE A 142 1.11 -11.51 8.86
CA ILE A 142 0.13 -10.70 8.15
C ILE A 142 -0.57 -11.56 7.11
N TRP A 143 -1.90 -11.41 7.00
CA TRP A 143 -2.70 -12.19 6.05
C TRP A 143 -3.99 -11.45 5.67
N GLY A 144 -4.54 -11.79 4.48
CA GLY A 144 -5.78 -11.20 4.00
C GLY A 144 -5.65 -9.74 3.55
N GLY A 145 -6.75 -9.03 3.52
CA GLY A 145 -6.83 -7.63 3.15
C GLY A 145 -6.49 -7.33 1.68
N ARG A 146 -6.28 -6.05 1.37
CA ARG A 146 -6.04 -5.55 0.01
C ARG A 146 -4.57 -5.76 -0.39
N ALA A 147 -4.29 -6.87 -1.07
CA ALA A 147 -2.93 -7.28 -1.42
C ALA A 147 -2.17 -6.25 -2.28
N SER A 148 -2.85 -5.59 -3.22
CA SER A 148 -2.27 -4.55 -4.08
C SER A 148 -1.83 -3.31 -3.29
N VAL A 149 -2.66 -2.84 -2.36
CA VAL A 149 -2.33 -1.73 -1.45
C VAL A 149 -1.15 -2.12 -0.55
N ARG A 150 -1.16 -3.35 -0.03
CA ARG A 150 -0.06 -3.86 0.80
C ARG A 150 1.26 -3.94 0.04
N ALA A 151 1.24 -4.34 -1.24
CA ALA A 151 2.44 -4.35 -2.09
C ALA A 151 2.99 -2.93 -2.34
N ALA A 152 2.12 -1.97 -2.62
CA ALA A 152 2.50 -0.57 -2.78
C ALA A 152 3.09 0.01 -1.49
N LEU A 153 2.47 -0.26 -0.34
CA LEU A 153 2.98 0.14 0.98
C LEU A 153 4.33 -0.51 1.31
N TYR A 154 4.55 -1.75 0.88
CA TYR A 154 5.85 -2.41 1.08
C TYR A 154 6.98 -1.65 0.39
N MET A 155 6.77 -1.25 -0.86
CA MET A 155 7.76 -0.47 -1.61
C MET A 155 7.99 0.91 -0.98
N ALA A 156 6.92 1.61 -0.59
CA ALA A 156 7.03 2.88 0.11
C ALA A 156 7.76 2.76 1.45
N ALA A 157 7.46 1.73 2.24
CA ALA A 157 8.14 1.48 3.52
C ALA A 157 9.62 1.10 3.33
N LEU A 158 9.95 0.37 2.26
CA LEU A 158 11.33 0.02 1.93
C LEU A 158 12.15 1.29 1.61
N VAL A 159 11.63 2.19 0.78
CA VAL A 159 12.26 3.48 0.48
C VAL A 159 12.25 4.38 1.72
N GLY A 160 11.13 4.48 2.41
CA GLY A 160 10.98 5.28 3.63
C GLY A 160 11.90 4.84 4.77
N SER A 161 12.21 3.53 4.89
CA SER A 161 13.17 3.05 5.89
C SER A 161 14.60 3.58 5.68
N ARG A 162 14.90 4.13 4.51
CA ARG A 162 16.19 4.74 4.16
C ARG A 162 16.17 6.27 4.25
N TYR A 163 15.09 6.88 3.76
CA TYR A 163 15.02 8.33 3.51
C TYR A 163 14.05 9.08 4.44
N ASN A 164 13.07 8.41 5.04
CA ASN A 164 12.15 9.03 5.97
C ASN A 164 12.72 8.93 7.39
N PRO A 165 13.00 10.02 8.10
CA PRO A 165 13.68 9.99 9.40
C PRO A 165 12.87 9.21 10.45
N VAL A 166 11.53 9.30 10.44
CA VAL A 166 10.64 8.59 11.39
C VAL A 166 10.67 7.08 11.13
N LEU A 167 10.54 6.67 9.87
CA LEU A 167 10.54 5.26 9.50
C LEU A 167 11.92 4.64 9.65
N LYS A 168 12.98 5.39 9.32
CA LYS A 168 14.38 4.97 9.47
C LYS A 168 14.71 4.68 10.94
N ALA A 169 14.42 5.62 11.83
CA ALA A 169 14.65 5.45 13.26
C ALA A 169 13.86 4.27 13.82
N PHE A 170 12.59 4.13 13.42
CA PHE A 170 11.74 3.01 13.84
C PHE A 170 12.23 1.66 13.32
N TYR A 171 12.62 1.58 12.04
CA TYR A 171 13.20 0.38 11.44
C TYR A 171 14.47 -0.04 12.17
N GLN A 172 15.41 0.90 12.38
CA GLN A 172 16.67 0.64 13.08
C GLN A 172 16.45 0.16 14.52
N LYS A 173 15.51 0.78 15.25
CA LYS A 173 15.12 0.34 16.61
C LYS A 173 14.68 -1.12 16.61
N LEU A 174 13.83 -1.53 15.66
CA LEU A 174 13.33 -2.91 15.58
C LEU A 174 14.44 -3.92 15.22
N VAL A 175 15.31 -3.57 14.27
CA VAL A 175 16.43 -4.44 13.86
C VAL A 175 17.44 -4.57 14.99
N LYS A 176 17.78 -3.50 15.70
CA LYS A 176 18.64 -3.54 16.90
C LYS A 176 18.04 -4.40 18.02
N ALA A 177 16.71 -4.43 18.13
CA ALA A 177 16.00 -5.32 19.07
C ALA A 177 15.89 -6.78 18.57
N GLY A 178 16.66 -7.19 17.54
CA GLY A 178 16.72 -8.56 17.03
C GLY A 178 15.54 -8.97 16.15
N LYS A 179 14.68 -8.05 15.72
CA LYS A 179 13.56 -8.41 14.83
C LYS A 179 14.07 -8.67 13.39
N PRO A 180 13.60 -9.74 12.72
CA PRO A 180 13.92 -10.00 11.31
C PRO A 180 13.60 -8.78 10.42
N LYS A 181 14.45 -8.49 9.43
CA LYS A 181 14.31 -7.33 8.52
C LYS A 181 12.92 -7.21 7.87
N LYS A 182 12.33 -8.34 7.41
CA LYS A 182 10.97 -8.36 6.84
C LYS A 182 9.90 -7.98 7.87
N VAL A 183 10.04 -8.44 9.11
CA VAL A 183 9.10 -8.11 10.20
C VAL A 183 9.19 -6.62 10.54
N ALA A 184 10.42 -6.07 10.60
CA ALA A 184 10.63 -4.65 10.82
C ALA A 184 10.03 -3.80 9.69
N LEU A 185 10.16 -4.22 8.41
CA LEU A 185 9.51 -3.55 7.27
C LEU A 185 7.99 -3.59 7.36
N VAL A 186 7.39 -4.72 7.72
CA VAL A 186 5.93 -4.82 7.92
C VAL A 186 5.44 -3.88 9.03
N ALA A 187 6.21 -3.75 10.11
CA ALA A 187 5.90 -2.78 11.16
C ALA A 187 6.01 -1.33 10.63
N CYS A 188 7.00 -1.04 9.78
CA CYS A 188 7.11 0.26 9.09
C CYS A 188 5.92 0.52 8.15
N MET A 189 5.44 -0.49 7.42
CA MET A 189 4.23 -0.37 6.59
C MET A 189 3.02 0.06 7.42
N ARG A 190 2.81 -0.59 8.57
CA ARG A 190 1.71 -0.24 9.47
C ARG A 190 1.88 1.18 10.03
N LYS A 191 3.09 1.56 10.44
CA LYS A 191 3.37 2.92 10.91
C LYS A 191 3.14 3.95 9.81
N LEU A 192 3.63 3.70 8.59
CA LEU A 192 3.40 4.56 7.43
C LEU A 192 1.89 4.71 7.15
N LEU A 193 1.14 3.60 7.08
CA LEU A 193 -0.30 3.63 6.86
C LEU A 193 -1.04 4.45 7.91
N THR A 194 -0.64 4.35 9.18
CA THR A 194 -1.22 5.14 10.27
C THR A 194 -0.94 6.64 10.09
N ILE A 195 0.26 7.00 9.65
CA ILE A 195 0.64 8.37 9.34
C ILE A 195 -0.21 8.91 8.19
N LEU A 196 -0.28 8.19 7.07
CA LEU A 196 -1.06 8.60 5.90
C LEU A 196 -2.54 8.76 6.26
N ASN A 197 -3.09 7.85 7.07
CA ASN A 197 -4.46 7.93 7.55
C ASN A 197 -4.72 9.19 8.39
N ALA A 198 -3.80 9.54 9.28
CA ALA A 198 -3.90 10.74 10.09
C ALA A 198 -3.75 12.03 9.24
N MET A 199 -2.84 12.05 8.28
CA MET A 199 -2.63 13.20 7.38
C MET A 199 -3.89 13.51 6.56
N ILE A 200 -4.49 12.51 5.94
CA ILE A 200 -5.75 12.68 5.18
C ILE A 200 -6.90 13.08 6.12
N LYS A 201 -7.01 12.45 7.30
CA LYS A 201 -8.06 12.77 8.27
C LYS A 201 -8.01 14.21 8.77
N HIS A 202 -6.81 14.74 8.99
CA HIS A 202 -6.60 16.08 9.55
C HIS A 202 -6.26 17.14 8.50
N ASP A 203 -6.21 16.73 7.24
CA ASP A 203 -5.87 17.58 6.10
C ASP A 203 -4.53 18.31 6.27
N LYS A 204 -3.50 17.58 6.74
CA LYS A 204 -2.19 18.16 7.03
C LYS A 204 -1.09 17.47 6.21
N PRO A 205 -0.20 18.25 5.56
CA PRO A 205 0.97 17.70 4.87
C PRO A 205 1.96 17.12 5.87
N TRP A 206 2.94 16.38 5.35
CA TRP A 206 4.01 15.84 6.17
C TRP A 206 4.87 16.95 6.79
N HIS A 207 4.83 17.07 8.11
CA HIS A 207 5.78 17.83 8.91
C HIS A 207 6.38 16.94 9.98
N TYR A 208 7.71 16.85 10.02
CA TYR A 208 8.43 15.93 10.90
C TYR A 208 8.01 16.06 12.38
N VAL A 209 7.82 17.28 12.87
CA VAL A 209 7.51 17.56 14.28
C VAL A 209 6.03 17.28 14.61
N GLU A 210 5.11 17.63 13.71
CA GLU A 210 3.67 17.48 13.94
C GLU A 210 3.19 16.04 13.83
N VAL A 211 3.80 15.25 12.94
CA VAL A 211 3.45 13.84 12.75
C VAL A 211 3.79 12.99 13.97
N ILE A 212 4.85 13.35 14.70
CA ILE A 212 5.18 12.67 15.97
C ILE A 212 4.10 12.97 17.02
N ALA A 213 3.55 14.19 17.06
CA ALA A 213 2.48 14.58 17.98
C ALA A 213 1.12 13.95 17.65
N LEU A 214 0.86 13.63 16.36
CA LEU A 214 -0.38 12.97 15.91
C LEU A 214 -0.41 11.45 16.20
N ILE A 215 0.69 10.86 16.72
CA ILE A 215 0.80 9.42 16.97
C ILE A 215 1.06 9.12 18.46
N PRO A 216 0.31 9.65 19.42
CA PRO A 216 0.53 9.35 20.85
C PRO A 216 0.25 7.89 21.23
N ALA A 217 -0.51 7.16 20.40
CA ALA A 217 -1.01 5.82 20.73
C ALA A 217 -0.14 4.63 20.26
N LEU A 218 0.92 4.85 19.51
CA LEU A 218 1.78 3.76 19.01
C LEU A 218 2.88 3.34 20.00
N GLU A 219 3.14 4.14 21.03
CA GLU A 219 4.12 3.80 22.08
C GLU A 219 3.50 3.15 23.32
N GLN A 220 2.20 3.31 23.56
CA GLN A 220 1.53 2.77 24.75
C GLN A 220 1.00 1.33 24.60
N GLY A 221 1.13 0.72 23.43
CA GLY A 221 0.67 -0.66 23.17
C GLY A 221 1.64 -1.77 23.60
N LYS A 222 2.56 -1.53 24.54
CA LYS A 222 3.56 -2.54 24.95
C LYS A 222 3.76 -2.67 26.47
N THR A 223 2.72 -2.51 27.25
CA THR A 223 2.76 -2.94 28.65
C THR A 223 1.45 -3.59 29.03
N ALA A 224 1.19 -4.77 28.52
CA ALA A 224 0.30 -5.78 29.09
C ALA A 224 0.52 -7.06 28.26
N ASP A 225 1.46 -7.85 28.70
CA ASP A 225 1.39 -9.29 28.91
C ASP A 225 2.82 -9.78 29.17
N SER A 226 3.14 -9.79 30.46
CA SER A 226 4.18 -10.66 31.05
C SER A 226 3.65 -12.06 31.12
#